data_c9bf9cf5d6360a79e18651da49a6d991
#
_entry.id   c9bf9cf5d6360a79e18651da49a6d991
#
_cell.length_a   1.000
_cell.length_b   1.000
_cell.length_c   1.000
_cell.angle_alpha   90.00
_cell.angle_beta   90.00
_cell.angle_gamma   90.00
#
_symmetry.space_group_name_H-M   'P 1'
#
loop_
_entity.id
_entity.type
_entity.pdbx_description
1 polymer ?
#
loop_
_entity_poly.entity_id
_entity_poly.type
_entity_poly.pdbx_seq_one_letter_code
_entity_poly.pdbx_strand_id
1 'polypeptide(L)'
;MEQDISALPPTTVANSSKTLETMKTPHLASAVLLFITFLVGVVGNGLYVWVLGLKMRRTVTTLWFLHLVSCYLLFTLLIPFFAVYVLLDFHWVFGLAMCKLLNAFISMGMFSSVFLLTLISLDRYTLTHHPIWSRNHRTMPQARKLVRGVWVVSFSLSTPYLAFRETRVVDGGRIACINNFNISGDWNGTKTEDLGRTVHLAIFVFRFLLGFLLPLCTIVGCYVRVGLKMKEKKLAWAGKPFKVMVAAVVSFFLGWLPYHLYHGLKLYKKEVPELVTGALLVIYTFTSCFNASFSPILYLFVGEKFWQVFSMSLLTLINAAFVDDLGSSAPESCGRRGSEVKNIKEDMV
;
A
#
# COMPACT_ATOMS: atom_id res chain seq x y z
N MET A 1 -72.28 12.68 3.51
CA MET A 1 -71.55 11.71 2.69
C MET A 1 -70.12 11.74 3.17
N GLU A 2 -69.90 10.99 4.22
CA GLU A 2 -68.54 10.69 4.75
C GLU A 2 -67.92 9.62 3.85
N GLN A 3 -66.70 9.89 3.34
CA GLN A 3 -65.92 8.90 2.68
C GLN A 3 -64.75 8.48 3.58
N ASP A 4 -64.74 7.20 3.88
CA ASP A 4 -63.79 6.45 4.66
C ASP A 4 -62.34 6.71 4.25
N ILE A 5 -61.52 7.09 5.23
CA ILE A 5 -60.05 6.98 5.16
C ILE A 5 -59.68 5.55 5.56
N SER A 6 -59.57 4.65 4.59
CA SER A 6 -59.06 3.30 4.84
C SER A 6 -57.56 3.33 5.12
N ALA A 7 -57.19 2.83 6.29
CA ALA A 7 -55.85 2.67 6.78
C ALA A 7 -54.96 1.86 5.84
N LEU A 8 -53.78 2.37 5.49
CA LEU A 8 -52.71 1.57 4.88
C LEU A 8 -52.22 0.49 5.83
N PRO A 9 -51.92 -0.71 5.34
CA PRO A 9 -51.45 -1.81 6.17
C PRO A 9 -50.04 -1.57 6.75
N PRO A 10 -49.72 -2.03 7.97
CA PRO A 10 -48.48 -1.75 8.69
C PRO A 10 -47.26 -2.53 8.16
N THR A 11 -47.34 -3.16 7.02
CA THR A 11 -46.27 -3.99 6.44
C THR A 11 -45.16 -3.23 5.74
N THR A 12 -45.37 -1.97 5.34
CA THR A 12 -44.37 -1.19 4.56
C THR A 12 -43.28 -0.59 5.45
N VAL A 13 -43.54 -0.29 6.71
CA VAL A 13 -42.56 0.33 7.62
C VAL A 13 -41.55 -0.71 8.15
N ALA A 14 -42.02 -1.93 8.41
CA ALA A 14 -41.16 -3.02 8.92
C ALA A 14 -40.19 -3.55 7.87
N ASN A 15 -40.55 -3.51 6.59
CA ASN A 15 -39.64 -3.88 5.49
C ASN A 15 -38.59 -2.80 5.20
N SER A 16 -38.92 -1.54 5.38
CA SER A 16 -37.97 -0.43 5.19
C SER A 16 -36.89 -0.40 6.28
N SER A 17 -37.23 -0.70 7.54
CA SER A 17 -36.27 -0.78 8.63
C SER A 17 -35.35 -2.00 8.51
N LYS A 18 -35.86 -3.16 8.11
CA LYS A 18 -35.07 -4.37 7.87
C LYS A 18 -34.10 -4.21 6.70
N THR A 19 -34.50 -3.57 5.60
CA THR A 19 -33.61 -3.26 4.47
C THR A 19 -32.54 -2.25 4.87
N LEU A 20 -32.85 -1.26 5.69
CA LEU A 20 -31.88 -0.28 6.19
C LEU A 20 -30.86 -0.92 7.15
N GLU A 21 -31.27 -1.81 8.03
CA GLU A 21 -30.37 -2.57 8.90
C GLU A 21 -29.49 -3.55 8.13
N THR A 22 -30.03 -4.23 7.11
CA THR A 22 -29.27 -5.16 6.27
C THR A 22 -28.23 -4.44 5.40
N MET A 23 -28.46 -3.18 5.02
CA MET A 23 -27.48 -2.38 4.26
C MET A 23 -26.35 -1.81 5.14
N LYS A 24 -26.57 -1.59 6.43
CA LYS A 24 -25.54 -1.08 7.37
C LYS A 24 -24.54 -2.15 7.78
N THR A 25 -24.96 -3.40 7.87
CA THR A 25 -24.12 -4.53 8.33
C THR A 25 -22.88 -4.76 7.46
N PRO A 26 -22.92 -4.80 6.10
CA PRO A 26 -21.74 -4.98 5.27
C PRO A 26 -20.78 -3.78 5.33
N HIS A 27 -21.27 -2.56 5.51
CA HIS A 27 -20.41 -1.39 5.66
C HIS A 27 -19.64 -1.43 6.98
N LEU A 28 -20.30 -1.82 8.07
CA LEU A 28 -19.66 -1.99 9.38
C LEU A 28 -18.60 -3.09 9.33
N ALA A 29 -18.92 -4.26 8.74
CA ALA A 29 -17.96 -5.35 8.58
C ALA A 29 -16.75 -4.92 7.74
N SER A 30 -16.97 -4.20 6.64
CA SER A 30 -15.91 -3.66 5.79
C SER A 30 -15.02 -2.67 6.53
N ALA A 31 -15.60 -1.77 7.30
CA ALA A 31 -14.84 -0.79 8.08
C ALA A 31 -14.02 -1.45 9.20
N VAL A 32 -14.57 -2.46 9.87
CA VAL A 32 -13.83 -3.25 10.88
C VAL A 32 -12.65 -3.97 10.26
N LEU A 33 -12.82 -4.60 9.08
CA LEU A 33 -11.73 -5.24 8.35
C LEU A 33 -10.65 -4.25 7.93
N LEU A 34 -11.04 -3.07 7.43
CA LEU A 34 -10.09 -1.99 7.10
C LEU A 34 -9.33 -1.52 8.34
N PHE A 35 -10.00 -1.40 9.49
CA PHE A 35 -9.35 -0.99 10.73
C PHE A 35 -8.36 -2.05 11.25
N ILE A 36 -8.71 -3.33 11.21
CA ILE A 36 -7.78 -4.43 11.53
C ILE A 36 -6.58 -4.40 10.58
N THR A 37 -6.82 -4.23 9.28
CA THR A 37 -5.76 -4.13 8.27
C THR A 37 -4.84 -2.93 8.54
N PHE A 38 -5.40 -1.80 8.98
CA PHE A 38 -4.63 -0.63 9.42
C PHE A 38 -3.72 -0.96 10.60
N LEU A 39 -4.24 -1.56 11.67
CA LEU A 39 -3.46 -1.90 12.87
C LEU A 39 -2.31 -2.86 12.52
N VAL A 40 -2.63 -3.95 11.82
CA VAL A 40 -1.63 -4.94 11.38
C VAL A 40 -0.57 -4.29 10.49
N GLY A 41 -0.99 -3.43 9.57
CA GLY A 41 -0.09 -2.78 8.62
C GLY A 41 0.79 -1.72 9.28
N VAL A 42 0.27 -0.91 10.20
CA VAL A 42 1.10 0.09 10.91
C VAL A 42 2.14 -0.60 11.78
N VAL A 43 1.73 -1.62 12.55
CA VAL A 43 2.67 -2.36 13.40
C VAL A 43 3.69 -3.11 12.55
N GLY A 44 3.24 -3.88 11.55
CA GLY A 44 4.13 -4.67 10.69
C GLY A 44 5.12 -3.80 9.90
N ASN A 45 4.62 -2.83 9.14
CA ASN A 45 5.48 -1.93 8.36
C ASN A 45 6.37 -1.06 9.27
N GLY A 46 5.83 -0.57 10.40
CA GLY A 46 6.58 0.23 11.36
C GLY A 46 7.78 -0.52 11.95
N LEU A 47 7.57 -1.77 12.37
CA LEU A 47 8.65 -2.65 12.85
C LEU A 47 9.71 -2.89 11.77
N TYR A 48 9.30 -3.08 10.51
CA TYR A 48 10.24 -3.23 9.42
C TYR A 48 11.07 -1.96 9.17
N VAL A 49 10.44 -0.79 9.12
CA VAL A 49 11.14 0.49 8.97
C VAL A 49 12.12 0.68 10.12
N TRP A 50 11.73 0.34 11.35
CA TRP A 50 12.59 0.42 12.51
C TRP A 50 13.82 -0.50 12.40
N VAL A 51 13.63 -1.78 12.05
CA VAL A 51 14.74 -2.74 11.94
C VAL A 51 15.65 -2.39 10.76
N LEU A 52 15.09 -2.17 9.57
CA LEU A 52 15.87 -1.86 8.37
C LEU A 52 16.60 -0.50 8.47
N GLY A 53 15.96 0.48 9.13
CA GLY A 53 16.49 1.84 9.23
C GLY A 53 17.53 2.04 10.33
N LEU A 54 17.37 1.36 11.48
CA LEU A 54 18.15 1.62 12.68
C LEU A 54 19.01 0.44 13.15
N LYS A 55 18.60 -0.81 12.88
CA LYS A 55 19.28 -2.00 13.42
C LYS A 55 20.13 -2.73 12.39
N MET A 56 19.77 -2.66 11.11
CA MET A 56 20.53 -3.34 10.06
C MET A 56 21.61 -2.45 9.44
N ARG A 57 22.71 -3.05 8.98
CA ARG A 57 23.75 -2.36 8.20
C ARG A 57 23.16 -1.77 6.91
N ARG A 58 23.52 -0.54 6.60
CA ARG A 58 23.07 0.17 5.39
C ARG A 58 23.75 -0.41 4.14
N THR A 59 23.06 -1.28 3.43
CA THR A 59 23.46 -1.82 2.13
C THR A 59 22.50 -1.32 1.04
N VAL A 60 22.88 -1.47 -0.21
CA VAL A 60 21.99 -1.15 -1.35
C VAL A 60 20.67 -1.92 -1.25
N THR A 61 20.72 -3.20 -0.87
CA THR A 61 19.53 -4.03 -0.69
C THR A 61 18.64 -3.49 0.44
N THR A 62 19.22 -3.19 1.63
CA THR A 62 18.43 -2.66 2.76
C THR A 62 17.83 -1.30 2.42
N LEU A 63 18.50 -0.48 1.60
CA LEU A 63 17.94 0.79 1.12
C LEU A 63 16.69 0.59 0.26
N TRP A 64 16.73 -0.35 -0.71
CA TRP A 64 15.56 -0.65 -1.54
C TRP A 64 14.36 -1.09 -0.70
N PHE A 65 14.56 -2.06 0.21
CA PHE A 65 13.49 -2.56 1.06
C PHE A 65 12.99 -1.52 2.04
N LEU A 66 13.86 -0.69 2.61
CA LEU A 66 13.46 0.39 3.52
C LEU A 66 12.47 1.34 2.84
N HIS A 67 12.79 1.81 1.63
CA HIS A 67 11.90 2.70 0.91
C HIS A 67 10.61 2.01 0.45
N LEU A 68 10.68 0.73 0.05
CA LEU A 68 9.50 -0.03 -0.32
C LEU A 68 8.52 -0.19 0.86
N VAL A 69 9.03 -0.56 2.04
CA VAL A 69 8.19 -0.69 3.23
C VAL A 69 7.69 0.67 3.73
N SER A 70 8.48 1.73 3.54
CA SER A 70 8.01 3.11 3.81
C SER A 70 6.83 3.51 2.94
N CYS A 71 6.80 3.10 1.65
CA CYS A 71 5.62 3.29 0.79
C CYS A 71 4.39 2.57 1.34
N TYR A 72 4.54 1.32 1.80
CA TYR A 72 3.44 0.55 2.38
C TYR A 72 2.97 1.15 3.71
N LEU A 73 3.87 1.63 4.55
CA LEU A 73 3.53 2.32 5.80
C LEU A 73 2.72 3.59 5.51
N LEU A 74 3.17 4.42 4.57
CA LEU A 74 2.45 5.63 4.15
C LEU A 74 1.04 5.30 3.64
N PHE A 75 0.91 4.27 2.79
CA PHE A 75 -0.40 3.81 2.32
C PHE A 75 -1.29 3.34 3.47
N THR A 76 -0.72 2.56 4.39
CA THR A 76 -1.46 2.01 5.54
C THR A 76 -2.02 3.12 6.44
N LEU A 77 -1.26 4.21 6.65
CA LEU A 77 -1.70 5.37 7.43
C LEU A 77 -2.91 6.09 6.81
N LEU A 78 -3.20 5.87 5.53
CA LEU A 78 -4.36 6.45 4.85
C LEU A 78 -5.63 5.59 4.98
N ILE A 79 -5.53 4.33 5.39
CA ILE A 79 -6.66 3.39 5.49
C ILE A 79 -7.80 3.89 6.40
N PRO A 80 -7.55 4.54 7.56
CA PRO A 80 -8.64 5.00 8.43
C PRO A 80 -9.60 5.98 7.74
N PHE A 81 -9.11 6.82 6.83
CA PHE A 81 -9.97 7.73 6.06
C PHE A 81 -10.95 6.97 5.17
N PHE A 82 -10.53 5.84 4.59
CA PHE A 82 -11.40 4.96 3.81
C PHE A 82 -12.38 4.19 4.69
N ALA A 83 -11.96 3.76 5.88
CA ALA A 83 -12.85 3.11 6.83
C ALA A 83 -13.99 4.05 7.25
N VAL A 84 -13.68 5.31 7.56
CA VAL A 84 -14.70 6.33 7.88
C VAL A 84 -15.59 6.60 6.66
N TYR A 85 -15.04 6.71 5.45
CA TYR A 85 -15.79 6.92 4.22
C TYR A 85 -16.80 5.79 3.96
N VAL A 86 -16.41 4.53 4.20
CA VAL A 86 -17.31 3.37 4.10
C VAL A 86 -18.36 3.38 5.19
N LEU A 87 -18.00 3.70 6.45
CA LEU A 87 -18.94 3.79 7.57
C LEU A 87 -20.04 4.82 7.36
N LEU A 88 -19.70 5.93 6.69
CA LEU A 88 -20.62 7.02 6.38
C LEU A 88 -21.38 6.81 5.06
N ASP A 89 -21.53 5.58 4.62
CA ASP A 89 -22.23 5.24 3.37
C ASP A 89 -21.69 6.00 2.16
N PHE A 90 -20.36 6.03 2.04
CA PHE A 90 -19.63 6.75 0.99
C PHE A 90 -19.89 8.26 0.99
N HIS A 91 -20.18 8.85 2.15
CA HIS A 91 -20.25 10.31 2.34
C HIS A 91 -18.84 10.84 2.70
N TRP A 92 -18.33 11.77 1.89
CA TRP A 92 -17.00 12.34 2.06
C TRP A 92 -17.02 13.57 2.96
N VAL A 93 -16.52 13.44 4.20
CA VAL A 93 -16.56 14.50 5.23
C VAL A 93 -15.25 15.30 5.34
N PHE A 94 -14.18 14.87 4.66
CA PHE A 94 -12.84 15.43 4.88
C PHE A 94 -12.49 16.65 4.02
N GLY A 95 -13.45 17.14 3.24
CA GLY A 95 -13.28 18.31 2.38
C GLY A 95 -12.43 18.08 1.12
N LEU A 96 -12.29 19.13 0.30
CA LEU A 96 -11.64 19.07 -1.01
C LEU A 96 -10.13 18.80 -0.90
N ALA A 97 -9.44 19.44 0.04
CA ALA A 97 -7.99 19.27 0.20
C ALA A 97 -7.62 17.82 0.47
N MET A 98 -8.31 17.16 1.42
CA MET A 98 -8.07 15.75 1.73
C MET A 98 -8.49 14.82 0.59
N CYS A 99 -9.56 15.14 -0.16
CA CYS A 99 -9.93 14.39 -1.37
C CYS A 99 -8.78 14.36 -2.40
N LYS A 100 -8.13 15.50 -2.64
CA LYS A 100 -6.99 15.63 -3.55
C LYS A 100 -5.75 14.93 -3.02
N LEU A 101 -5.34 15.26 -1.79
CA LEU A 101 -4.10 14.76 -1.19
C LEU A 101 -4.10 13.25 -0.98
N LEU A 102 -5.17 12.67 -0.41
CA LEU A 102 -5.26 11.23 -0.19
C LEU A 102 -5.13 10.44 -1.49
N ASN A 103 -5.84 10.86 -2.53
CA ASN A 103 -5.76 10.18 -3.83
C ASN A 103 -4.39 10.35 -4.51
N ALA A 104 -3.74 11.51 -4.36
CA ALA A 104 -2.38 11.73 -4.84
C ALA A 104 -1.37 10.85 -4.09
N PHE A 105 -1.46 10.75 -2.76
CA PHE A 105 -0.58 9.91 -1.95
C PHE A 105 -0.76 8.41 -2.23
N ILE A 106 -2.01 7.94 -2.44
CA ILE A 106 -2.27 6.56 -2.85
C ILE A 106 -1.61 6.26 -4.20
N SER A 107 -1.79 7.15 -5.17
CA SER A 107 -1.18 7.01 -6.49
C SER A 107 0.35 7.02 -6.40
N MET A 108 0.91 7.95 -5.62
CA MET A 108 2.35 8.03 -5.39
C MET A 108 2.90 6.75 -4.73
N GLY A 109 2.19 6.20 -3.73
CA GLY A 109 2.55 4.94 -3.10
C GLY A 109 2.52 3.75 -4.07
N MET A 110 1.51 3.69 -4.95
CA MET A 110 1.41 2.68 -6.00
C MET A 110 2.60 2.75 -6.98
N PHE A 111 2.89 3.93 -7.54
CA PHE A 111 4.01 4.09 -8.48
C PHE A 111 5.36 3.84 -7.81
N SER A 112 5.57 4.41 -6.61
CA SER A 112 6.84 4.23 -5.88
C SER A 112 7.09 2.76 -5.55
N SER A 113 6.08 2.02 -5.09
CA SER A 113 6.24 0.61 -4.74
C SER A 113 6.53 -0.24 -5.97
N VAL A 114 5.85 -0.04 -7.10
CA VAL A 114 6.10 -0.84 -8.32
C VAL A 114 7.46 -0.51 -8.93
N PHE A 115 7.89 0.75 -8.93
CA PHE A 115 9.21 1.12 -9.42
C PHE A 115 10.33 0.60 -8.52
N LEU A 116 10.15 0.59 -7.20
CA LEU A 116 11.10 -0.03 -6.28
C LEU A 116 11.16 -1.55 -6.46
N LEU A 117 10.03 -2.23 -6.65
CA LEU A 117 10.01 -3.67 -6.98
C LEU A 117 10.73 -3.95 -8.30
N THR A 118 10.56 -3.08 -9.30
CA THR A 118 11.27 -3.17 -10.57
C THR A 118 12.79 -3.00 -10.38
N LEU A 119 13.20 -2.00 -9.61
CA LEU A 119 14.62 -1.79 -9.29
C LEU A 119 15.22 -2.97 -8.51
N ILE A 120 14.50 -3.53 -7.55
CA ILE A 120 14.92 -4.73 -6.82
C ILE A 120 15.11 -5.90 -7.80
N SER A 121 14.19 -6.08 -8.73
CA SER A 121 14.25 -7.16 -9.73
C SER A 121 15.44 -6.99 -10.69
N LEU A 122 15.69 -5.77 -11.16
CA LEU A 122 16.85 -5.41 -11.97
C LEU A 122 18.16 -5.57 -11.18
N ASP A 123 18.20 -5.18 -9.91
CA ASP A 123 19.35 -5.38 -9.02
C ASP A 123 19.69 -6.87 -8.88
N ARG A 124 18.70 -7.74 -8.72
CA ARG A 124 18.91 -9.20 -8.68
C ARG A 124 19.37 -9.76 -10.01
N TYR A 125 18.80 -9.28 -11.10
CA TYR A 125 19.24 -9.66 -12.44
C TYR A 125 20.70 -9.28 -12.68
N THR A 126 21.12 -8.06 -12.40
CA THR A 126 22.49 -7.59 -12.60
C THR A 126 23.49 -8.33 -11.71
N LEU A 127 23.16 -8.61 -10.45
CA LEU A 127 23.98 -9.40 -9.54
C LEU A 127 24.21 -10.84 -10.07
N THR A 128 23.22 -11.41 -10.74
CA THR A 128 23.27 -12.80 -11.23
C THR A 128 23.97 -12.92 -12.59
N HIS A 129 23.71 -11.99 -13.52
CA HIS A 129 24.18 -12.06 -14.89
C HIS A 129 25.47 -11.25 -15.13
N HIS A 130 25.64 -10.13 -14.42
CA HIS A 130 26.75 -9.20 -14.58
C HIS A 130 27.45 -8.90 -13.24
N PRO A 131 28.00 -9.92 -12.54
CA PRO A 131 28.54 -9.75 -11.19
C PRO A 131 29.72 -8.77 -11.13
N ILE A 132 30.60 -8.75 -12.16
CA ILE A 132 31.76 -7.84 -12.22
C ILE A 132 31.28 -6.40 -12.38
N TRP A 133 30.37 -6.15 -13.31
CA TRP A 133 29.77 -4.82 -13.50
C TRP A 133 29.04 -4.36 -12.24
N SER A 134 28.26 -5.24 -11.63
CA SER A 134 27.53 -4.95 -10.41
C SER A 134 28.46 -4.57 -9.26
N ARG A 135 29.60 -5.25 -9.10
CA ARG A 135 30.60 -4.93 -8.08
C ARG A 135 31.12 -3.49 -8.21
N ASN A 136 31.31 -3.02 -9.44
CA ASN A 136 31.89 -1.69 -9.70
C ASN A 136 30.84 -0.56 -9.65
N HIS A 137 29.60 -0.83 -10.05
CA HIS A 137 28.57 0.20 -10.25
C HIS A 137 27.48 0.20 -9.17
N ARG A 138 27.31 -0.89 -8.41
CA ARG A 138 26.31 -1.00 -7.37
C ARG A 138 26.75 -0.30 -6.06
N THR A 139 26.78 1.02 -6.09
CA THR A 139 27.24 1.85 -4.97
C THR A 139 26.08 2.50 -4.23
N MET A 140 26.26 2.81 -2.93
CA MET A 140 25.26 3.53 -2.14
C MET A 140 24.88 4.91 -2.69
N PRO A 141 25.80 5.74 -3.21
CA PRO A 141 25.45 7.01 -3.82
C PRO A 141 24.54 6.84 -5.05
N GLN A 142 24.83 5.87 -5.92
CA GLN A 142 23.96 5.56 -7.07
C GLN A 142 22.59 5.07 -6.65
N ALA A 143 22.52 4.15 -5.68
CA ALA A 143 21.26 3.67 -5.16
C ALA A 143 20.38 4.79 -4.59
N ARG A 144 20.98 5.74 -3.85
CA ARG A 144 20.26 6.93 -3.35
C ARG A 144 19.77 7.85 -4.47
N LYS A 145 20.53 8.00 -5.57
CA LYS A 145 20.08 8.78 -6.75
C LYS A 145 18.87 8.12 -7.39
N LEU A 146 18.89 6.79 -7.59
CA LEU A 146 17.77 6.04 -8.15
C LEU A 146 16.52 6.13 -7.29
N VAL A 147 16.65 5.97 -5.97
CA VAL A 147 15.51 6.13 -5.04
C VAL A 147 14.90 7.54 -5.14
N ARG A 148 15.74 8.58 -5.13
CA ARG A 148 15.24 9.95 -5.31
C ARG A 148 14.50 10.11 -6.63
N GLY A 149 15.05 9.56 -7.71
CA GLY A 149 14.39 9.53 -9.02
C GLY A 149 13.03 8.85 -8.97
N VAL A 150 12.92 7.70 -8.29
CA VAL A 150 11.64 7.00 -8.09
C VAL A 150 10.62 7.91 -7.42
N TRP A 151 10.98 8.56 -6.31
CA TRP A 151 10.05 9.45 -5.59
C TRP A 151 9.60 10.65 -6.44
N VAL A 152 10.54 11.29 -7.16
CA VAL A 152 10.24 12.43 -8.04
C VAL A 152 9.30 12.01 -9.17
N VAL A 153 9.60 10.90 -9.87
CA VAL A 153 8.78 10.40 -10.97
C VAL A 153 7.40 9.98 -10.46
N SER A 154 7.33 9.27 -9.32
CA SER A 154 6.06 8.85 -8.73
C SER A 154 5.20 10.04 -8.31
N PHE A 155 5.80 11.08 -7.74
CA PHE A 155 5.10 12.33 -7.44
C PHE A 155 4.55 12.99 -8.69
N SER A 156 5.39 13.15 -9.73
CA SER A 156 4.97 13.76 -11.00
C SER A 156 3.80 12.99 -11.65
N LEU A 157 3.85 11.65 -11.66
CA LEU A 157 2.76 10.81 -12.18
C LEU A 157 1.49 10.86 -11.33
N SER A 158 1.59 11.35 -10.09
CA SER A 158 0.45 11.48 -9.17
C SER A 158 -0.17 12.89 -9.17
N THR A 159 0.47 13.88 -9.78
CA THR A 159 -0.06 15.26 -9.86
C THR A 159 -1.43 15.38 -10.53
N PRO A 160 -1.84 14.53 -11.51
CA PRO A 160 -3.19 14.62 -12.07
C PRO A 160 -4.30 14.48 -11.02
N TYR A 161 -4.07 13.79 -9.91
CA TYR A 161 -5.07 13.73 -8.82
C TYR A 161 -5.23 15.07 -8.08
N LEU A 162 -4.18 15.87 -7.99
CA LEU A 162 -4.26 17.20 -7.41
C LEU A 162 -5.05 18.16 -8.30
N ALA A 163 -5.00 17.95 -9.62
CA ALA A 163 -5.74 18.75 -10.59
C ALA A 163 -7.21 18.30 -10.70
N PHE A 164 -7.45 17.02 -10.97
CA PHE A 164 -8.74 16.50 -11.42
C PHE A 164 -9.63 15.91 -10.31
N ARG A 165 -9.19 15.85 -9.04
CA ARG A 165 -10.05 15.43 -7.92
C ARG A 165 -10.88 16.61 -7.42
N GLU A 166 -12.18 16.33 -7.19
CA GLU A 166 -13.17 17.30 -6.74
C GLU A 166 -14.16 16.67 -5.76
N THR A 167 -14.74 17.49 -4.91
CA THR A 167 -15.86 17.08 -4.04
C THR A 167 -17.15 17.63 -4.63
N ARG A 168 -18.14 16.77 -4.82
CA ARG A 168 -19.43 17.13 -5.38
C ARG A 168 -20.57 16.54 -4.57
N VAL A 169 -21.66 17.28 -4.45
CA VAL A 169 -22.93 16.76 -3.94
C VAL A 169 -23.54 15.84 -5.00
N VAL A 170 -23.85 14.62 -4.60
CA VAL A 170 -24.51 13.59 -5.40
C VAL A 170 -25.88 13.26 -4.83
N ASP A 171 -26.60 12.30 -5.40
CA ASP A 171 -27.94 11.93 -5.00
C ASP A 171 -28.11 11.76 -3.50
N GLY A 172 -29.20 12.29 -2.95
CA GLY A 172 -29.50 12.24 -1.51
C GLY A 172 -28.70 13.23 -0.65
N GLY A 173 -28.05 14.25 -1.23
CA GLY A 173 -27.27 15.24 -0.49
C GLY A 173 -25.92 14.74 0.01
N ARG A 174 -25.48 13.58 -0.43
CA ARG A 174 -24.14 13.03 -0.10
C ARG A 174 -23.04 13.77 -0.86
N ILE A 175 -21.94 14.04 -0.18
CA ILE A 175 -20.73 14.59 -0.83
C ILE A 175 -19.88 13.40 -1.28
N ALA A 176 -19.47 13.35 -2.54
CA ALA A 176 -18.57 12.36 -3.09
C ALA A 176 -17.25 13.00 -3.55
N CYS A 177 -16.13 12.28 -3.32
CA CYS A 177 -14.82 12.62 -3.85
C CYS A 177 -14.65 11.94 -5.21
N ILE A 178 -14.79 12.68 -6.31
CA ILE A 178 -14.84 12.15 -7.68
C ILE A 178 -13.73 12.74 -8.55
N ASN A 179 -13.48 12.11 -9.71
CA ASN A 179 -12.65 12.73 -10.75
C ASN A 179 -13.51 13.65 -11.61
N ASN A 180 -13.05 14.88 -11.78
CA ASN A 180 -13.59 15.84 -12.73
C ASN A 180 -12.56 16.10 -13.83
N PHE A 181 -12.82 15.61 -15.03
CA PHE A 181 -11.94 15.81 -16.18
C PHE A 181 -12.45 16.92 -17.13
N ASN A 182 -13.51 17.64 -16.76
CA ASN A 182 -14.03 18.74 -17.54
C ASN A 182 -13.15 19.97 -17.35
N ILE A 183 -12.34 20.28 -18.34
CA ILE A 183 -11.32 21.34 -18.28
C ILE A 183 -11.91 22.74 -18.50
N SER A 184 -13.06 22.84 -19.16
CA SER A 184 -13.61 24.12 -19.62
C SER A 184 -14.63 24.78 -18.69
N GLY A 185 -14.94 24.22 -17.53
CA GLY A 185 -15.94 24.81 -16.62
C GLY A 185 -17.38 24.83 -17.14
N ASP A 186 -17.58 24.59 -18.41
CA ASP A 186 -18.88 24.60 -19.09
C ASP A 186 -19.45 23.18 -19.13
N TRP A 187 -20.43 22.92 -18.28
CA TRP A 187 -20.92 21.56 -17.97
C TRP A 187 -21.86 20.98 -19.03
N ASN A 188 -22.31 21.78 -20.02
CA ASN A 188 -23.37 21.40 -20.95
C ASN A 188 -22.92 21.23 -22.42
N GLY A 189 -21.66 21.37 -22.75
CA GLY A 189 -21.15 21.24 -24.12
C GLY A 189 -20.72 19.81 -24.47
N THR A 190 -21.26 19.23 -25.54
CA THR A 190 -20.87 17.87 -26.04
C THR A 190 -19.37 17.76 -26.32
N LYS A 191 -18.72 18.81 -26.82
CA LYS A 191 -17.27 18.87 -27.05
C LYS A 191 -16.47 18.78 -25.78
N THR A 192 -16.96 19.25 -24.66
CA THR A 192 -16.31 19.21 -23.34
C THR A 192 -16.37 17.81 -22.74
N GLU A 193 -17.47 17.09 -22.96
CA GLU A 193 -17.62 15.71 -22.52
C GLU A 193 -16.65 14.77 -23.26
N ASP A 194 -16.50 14.94 -24.58
CA ASP A 194 -15.56 14.16 -25.40
C ASP A 194 -14.09 14.42 -25.02
N LEU A 195 -13.73 15.69 -24.74
CA LEU A 195 -12.39 16.03 -24.28
C LEU A 195 -12.10 15.43 -22.90
N GLY A 196 -13.06 15.53 -21.97
CA GLY A 196 -12.96 14.93 -20.65
C GLY A 196 -12.77 13.42 -20.70
N ARG A 197 -13.49 12.74 -21.59
CA ARG A 197 -13.35 11.29 -21.83
C ARG A 197 -11.96 10.96 -22.38
N THR A 198 -11.45 11.73 -23.33
CA THR A 198 -10.12 11.55 -23.92
C THR A 198 -9.02 11.72 -22.87
N VAL A 199 -9.11 12.76 -22.02
CA VAL A 199 -8.16 13.00 -20.92
C VAL A 199 -8.21 11.86 -19.90
N HIS A 200 -9.41 11.39 -19.55
CA HIS A 200 -9.58 10.25 -18.65
C HIS A 200 -8.94 8.98 -19.23
N LEU A 201 -9.17 8.70 -20.51
CA LEU A 201 -8.56 7.56 -21.20
C LEU A 201 -7.03 7.67 -21.22
N ALA A 202 -6.48 8.84 -21.56
CA ALA A 202 -5.06 9.07 -21.59
C ALA A 202 -4.42 8.83 -20.21
N ILE A 203 -4.99 9.40 -19.15
CA ILE A 203 -4.50 9.19 -17.77
C ILE A 203 -4.59 7.71 -17.37
N PHE A 204 -5.68 7.02 -17.73
CA PHE A 204 -5.82 5.59 -17.46
C PHE A 204 -4.76 4.76 -18.19
N VAL A 205 -4.56 4.97 -19.49
CA VAL A 205 -3.56 4.26 -20.30
C VAL A 205 -2.15 4.50 -19.76
N PHE A 206 -1.79 5.74 -19.48
CA PHE A 206 -0.49 6.06 -18.88
C PHE A 206 -0.27 5.34 -17.55
N ARG A 207 -1.28 5.36 -16.68
CA ARG A 207 -1.20 4.68 -15.39
C ARG A 207 -1.10 3.17 -15.54
N PHE A 208 -1.89 2.57 -16.42
CA PHE A 208 -1.86 1.14 -16.68
C PHE A 208 -0.52 0.70 -17.27
N LEU A 209 0.01 1.43 -18.24
CA LEU A 209 1.30 1.12 -18.84
C LEU A 209 2.45 1.27 -17.86
N LEU A 210 2.58 2.42 -17.20
CA LEU A 210 3.72 2.72 -16.33
C LEU A 210 3.60 2.14 -14.92
N GLY A 211 2.38 2.02 -14.39
CA GLY A 211 2.14 1.51 -13.03
C GLY A 211 1.88 0.01 -12.97
N PHE A 212 1.65 -0.67 -14.12
CA PHE A 212 1.29 -2.08 -14.13
C PHE A 212 2.00 -2.87 -15.22
N LEU A 213 1.73 -2.62 -16.49
CA LEU A 213 2.15 -3.50 -17.59
C LEU A 213 3.66 -3.51 -17.81
N LEU A 214 4.30 -2.35 -17.98
CA LEU A 214 5.75 -2.26 -18.23
C LEU A 214 6.57 -2.78 -17.04
N PRO A 215 6.26 -2.41 -15.77
CA PRO A 215 6.88 -3.02 -14.62
C PRO A 215 6.70 -4.53 -14.56
N LEU A 216 5.48 -5.04 -14.81
CA LEU A 216 5.20 -6.48 -14.82
C LEU A 216 6.08 -7.22 -15.84
N CYS A 217 6.13 -6.75 -17.09
CA CYS A 217 6.95 -7.36 -18.14
C CYS A 217 8.44 -7.33 -17.77
N THR A 218 8.93 -6.21 -17.24
CA THR A 218 10.33 -6.07 -16.80
C THR A 218 10.67 -7.03 -15.66
N ILE A 219 9.81 -7.10 -14.65
CA ILE A 219 10.01 -7.96 -13.47
C ILE A 219 9.97 -9.43 -13.88
N VAL A 220 8.96 -9.85 -14.65
CA VAL A 220 8.84 -11.23 -15.15
C VAL A 220 10.07 -11.59 -16.00
N GLY A 221 10.49 -10.72 -16.91
CA GLY A 221 11.70 -10.92 -17.71
C GLY A 221 12.97 -11.09 -16.86
N CYS A 222 13.14 -10.26 -15.83
CA CYS A 222 14.26 -10.40 -14.89
C CYS A 222 14.22 -11.74 -14.15
N TYR A 223 13.08 -12.15 -13.60
CA TYR A 223 12.99 -13.39 -12.82
C TYR A 223 13.11 -14.65 -13.68
N VAL A 224 12.56 -14.64 -14.90
CA VAL A 224 12.75 -15.75 -15.85
C VAL A 224 14.26 -15.91 -16.16
N ARG A 225 14.96 -14.82 -16.47
CA ARG A 225 16.41 -14.86 -16.74
C ARG A 225 17.22 -15.33 -15.53
N VAL A 226 16.93 -14.80 -14.34
CA VAL A 226 17.57 -15.24 -13.09
C VAL A 226 17.31 -16.73 -12.84
N GLY A 227 16.07 -17.20 -13.00
CA GLY A 227 15.71 -18.60 -12.82
C GLY A 227 16.44 -19.53 -13.79
N LEU A 228 16.51 -19.17 -15.08
CA LEU A 228 17.25 -19.93 -16.09
C LEU A 228 18.75 -20.02 -15.74
N LYS A 229 19.37 -18.91 -15.29
CA LYS A 229 20.78 -18.89 -14.89
C LYS A 229 21.07 -19.71 -13.64
N MET A 230 20.15 -19.72 -12.68
CA MET A 230 20.26 -20.56 -11.49
C MET A 230 20.17 -22.05 -11.85
N LYS A 231 19.26 -22.43 -12.76
CA LYS A 231 19.13 -23.80 -13.27
C LYS A 231 20.41 -24.25 -13.99
N GLU A 232 20.99 -23.42 -14.86
CA GLU A 232 22.24 -23.66 -15.57
C GLU A 232 23.39 -23.96 -14.59
N LYS A 233 23.49 -23.18 -13.51
CA LYS A 233 24.54 -23.36 -12.49
C LYS A 233 24.26 -24.47 -11.48
N LYS A 234 23.20 -25.24 -11.65
CA LYS A 234 22.75 -26.29 -10.69
C LYS A 234 22.60 -25.77 -9.25
N LEU A 235 22.43 -24.45 -9.07
CA LEU A 235 22.11 -23.91 -7.76
C LEU A 235 20.67 -24.31 -7.39
N ALA A 236 20.48 -24.70 -6.12
CA ALA A 236 19.14 -25.06 -5.64
C ALA A 236 18.14 -23.95 -5.99
N TRP A 237 17.14 -24.30 -6.81
CA TRP A 237 16.14 -23.37 -7.43
C TRP A 237 15.30 -22.63 -6.42
N ALA A 238 15.63 -22.72 -5.18
CA ALA A 238 14.78 -22.28 -4.10
C ALA A 238 15.55 -21.70 -2.92
N GLY A 239 16.49 -20.82 -3.16
CA GLY A 239 16.88 -19.94 -2.06
C GLY A 239 15.62 -19.26 -1.53
N LYS A 240 15.33 -19.42 -0.23
CA LYS A 240 14.19 -18.76 0.45
C LYS A 240 13.99 -17.31 -0.02
N PRO A 241 15.05 -16.48 -0.20
CA PRO A 241 14.93 -15.10 -0.68
C PRO A 241 14.28 -14.95 -2.05
N PHE A 242 14.56 -15.84 -3.01
CA PHE A 242 13.98 -15.76 -4.36
C PHE A 242 12.47 -16.01 -4.35
N LYS A 243 12.04 -17.09 -3.66
CA LYS A 243 10.61 -17.45 -3.57
C LYS A 243 9.77 -16.31 -2.98
N VAL A 244 10.30 -15.64 -1.97
CA VAL A 244 9.57 -14.56 -1.31
C VAL A 244 9.52 -13.30 -2.15
N MET A 245 10.58 -12.98 -2.88
CA MET A 245 10.54 -11.86 -3.83
C MET A 245 9.52 -12.13 -4.94
N VAL A 246 9.44 -13.36 -5.45
CA VAL A 246 8.40 -13.75 -6.41
C VAL A 246 7.01 -13.62 -5.77
N ALA A 247 6.83 -14.12 -4.55
CA ALA A 247 5.56 -14.00 -3.84
C ALA A 247 5.14 -12.53 -3.63
N ALA A 248 6.08 -11.64 -3.25
CA ALA A 248 5.82 -10.22 -3.09
C ALA A 248 5.38 -9.54 -4.40
N VAL A 249 6.04 -9.89 -5.50
CA VAL A 249 5.67 -9.38 -6.83
C VAL A 249 4.30 -9.88 -7.25
N VAL A 250 4.03 -11.18 -7.11
CA VAL A 250 2.72 -11.77 -7.44
C VAL A 250 1.63 -11.12 -6.58
N SER A 251 1.85 -10.98 -5.27
CA SER A 251 0.90 -10.30 -4.37
C SER A 251 0.64 -8.86 -4.80
N PHE A 252 1.67 -8.11 -5.20
CA PHE A 252 1.52 -6.74 -5.67
C PHE A 252 0.60 -6.67 -6.90
N PHE A 253 0.89 -7.47 -7.93
CA PHE A 253 0.11 -7.42 -9.16
C PHE A 253 -1.32 -7.96 -8.98
N LEU A 254 -1.51 -9.01 -8.20
CA LEU A 254 -2.85 -9.50 -7.86
C LEU A 254 -3.62 -8.46 -7.02
N GLY A 255 -2.93 -7.76 -6.11
CA GLY A 255 -3.54 -6.71 -5.30
C GLY A 255 -4.01 -5.49 -6.09
N TRP A 256 -3.26 -5.09 -7.12
CA TRP A 256 -3.56 -3.90 -7.93
C TRP A 256 -4.35 -4.19 -9.21
N LEU A 257 -4.46 -5.45 -9.65
CA LEU A 257 -5.25 -5.81 -10.83
C LEU A 257 -6.72 -5.37 -10.73
N PRO A 258 -7.46 -5.62 -9.63
CA PRO A 258 -8.85 -5.17 -9.52
C PRO A 258 -9.00 -3.65 -9.60
N TYR A 259 -8.01 -2.88 -9.10
CA TYR A 259 -7.98 -1.44 -9.24
C TYR A 259 -7.92 -0.99 -10.71
N HIS A 260 -7.04 -1.59 -11.51
CA HIS A 260 -6.94 -1.26 -12.93
C HIS A 260 -8.18 -1.68 -13.71
N LEU A 261 -8.76 -2.85 -13.38
CA LEU A 261 -10.02 -3.30 -13.96
C LEU A 261 -11.18 -2.34 -13.64
N TYR A 262 -11.32 -1.94 -12.37
CA TYR A 262 -12.34 -0.98 -11.96
C TYR A 262 -12.23 0.34 -12.74
N HIS A 263 -11.03 0.91 -12.80
CA HIS A 263 -10.82 2.18 -13.52
C HIS A 263 -10.98 2.06 -15.03
N GLY A 264 -10.61 0.92 -15.62
CA GLY A 264 -10.83 0.64 -17.03
C GLY A 264 -12.32 0.51 -17.37
N LEU A 265 -13.06 -0.27 -16.59
CA LEU A 265 -14.51 -0.45 -16.80
C LEU A 265 -15.30 0.83 -16.58
N LYS A 266 -14.85 1.70 -15.66
CA LYS A 266 -15.49 3.00 -15.42
C LYS A 266 -15.47 3.93 -16.63
N LEU A 267 -14.55 3.74 -17.59
CA LEU A 267 -14.56 4.44 -18.88
C LEU A 267 -15.78 4.10 -19.74
N TYR A 268 -16.33 2.88 -19.54
CA TYR A 268 -17.48 2.33 -20.26
C TYR A 268 -18.74 2.28 -19.39
N LYS A 269 -18.91 3.26 -18.49
CA LYS A 269 -19.96 3.28 -17.44
C LYS A 269 -21.38 2.98 -17.95
N LYS A 270 -21.71 3.36 -19.20
CA LYS A 270 -23.03 3.13 -19.78
C LYS A 270 -23.29 1.66 -20.16
N GLU A 271 -22.24 0.85 -20.30
CA GLU A 271 -22.30 -0.54 -20.78
C GLU A 271 -22.11 -1.58 -19.68
N VAL A 272 -21.61 -1.14 -18.49
CA VAL A 272 -21.28 -2.05 -17.38
C VAL A 272 -22.30 -1.91 -16.25
N PRO A 273 -22.90 -3.01 -15.77
CA PRO A 273 -23.84 -2.99 -14.65
C PRO A 273 -23.22 -2.39 -13.39
N GLU A 274 -23.99 -1.59 -12.63
CA GLU A 274 -23.54 -0.97 -11.39
C GLU A 274 -23.10 -2.00 -10.33
N LEU A 275 -23.74 -3.18 -10.32
CA LEU A 275 -23.35 -4.27 -9.43
C LEU A 275 -21.90 -4.71 -9.67
N VAL A 276 -21.45 -4.80 -10.93
CA VAL A 276 -20.08 -5.21 -11.28
C VAL A 276 -19.07 -4.16 -10.86
N THR A 277 -19.35 -2.89 -11.13
CA THR A 277 -18.47 -1.78 -10.74
C THR A 277 -18.40 -1.61 -9.22
N GLY A 278 -19.52 -1.80 -8.51
CA GLY A 278 -19.57 -1.79 -7.05
C GLY A 278 -18.79 -2.95 -6.43
N ALA A 279 -18.96 -4.17 -6.94
CA ALA A 279 -18.20 -5.34 -6.49
C ALA A 279 -16.70 -5.15 -6.70
N LEU A 280 -16.28 -4.65 -7.88
CA LEU A 280 -14.87 -4.37 -8.16
C LEU A 280 -14.29 -3.27 -7.26
N LEU A 281 -15.09 -2.24 -6.93
CA LEU A 281 -14.69 -1.20 -5.98
C LEU A 281 -14.35 -1.79 -4.61
N VAL A 282 -15.21 -2.65 -4.10
CA VAL A 282 -14.98 -3.34 -2.83
C VAL A 282 -13.76 -4.25 -2.91
N ILE A 283 -13.67 -5.08 -3.95
CA ILE A 283 -12.56 -6.03 -4.14
C ILE A 283 -11.22 -5.27 -4.21
N TYR A 284 -11.12 -4.21 -5.04
CA TYR A 284 -9.84 -3.50 -5.16
C TYR A 284 -9.46 -2.79 -3.86
N THR A 285 -10.42 -2.25 -3.12
CA THR A 285 -10.15 -1.61 -1.83
C THR A 285 -9.52 -2.59 -0.86
N PHE A 286 -10.13 -3.78 -0.70
CA PHE A 286 -9.61 -4.81 0.18
C PHE A 286 -8.27 -5.38 -0.28
N THR A 287 -8.12 -5.70 -1.57
CA THR A 287 -6.88 -6.29 -2.09
C THR A 287 -5.72 -5.30 -2.00
N SER A 288 -5.94 -4.01 -2.24
CA SER A 288 -4.91 -2.97 -2.11
C SER A 288 -4.50 -2.76 -0.66
N CYS A 289 -5.47 -2.68 0.26
CA CYS A 289 -5.20 -2.53 1.69
C CYS A 289 -4.49 -3.76 2.25
N PHE A 290 -4.97 -4.96 1.90
CA PHE A 290 -4.34 -6.21 2.29
C PHE A 290 -2.90 -6.30 1.79
N ASN A 291 -2.65 -6.01 0.52
CA ASN A 291 -1.32 -6.03 -0.06
C ASN A 291 -0.35 -5.09 0.68
N ALA A 292 -0.74 -3.86 0.97
CA ALA A 292 0.10 -2.91 1.69
C ALA A 292 0.39 -3.33 3.13
N SER A 293 -0.57 -3.96 3.82
CA SER A 293 -0.46 -4.32 5.23
C SER A 293 0.26 -5.64 5.46
N PHE A 294 0.07 -6.62 4.57
CA PHE A 294 0.61 -7.97 4.71
C PHE A 294 1.90 -8.22 3.93
N SER A 295 2.29 -7.32 3.00
CA SER A 295 3.57 -7.42 2.30
C SER A 295 4.77 -7.57 3.23
N PRO A 296 4.87 -6.89 4.38
CA PRO A 296 5.97 -7.10 5.32
C PRO A 296 6.04 -8.52 5.86
N ILE A 297 4.90 -9.19 6.06
CA ILE A 297 4.87 -10.57 6.54
C ILE A 297 5.58 -11.51 5.54
N LEU A 298 5.40 -11.27 4.24
CA LEU A 298 6.13 -12.02 3.22
C LEU A 298 7.65 -11.82 3.34
N TYR A 299 8.09 -10.64 3.74
CA TYR A 299 9.51 -10.34 3.91
C TYR A 299 10.10 -10.91 5.20
N LEU A 300 9.30 -11.23 6.24
CA LEU A 300 9.77 -11.95 7.44
C LEU A 300 10.35 -13.32 7.09
N PHE A 301 9.84 -13.95 6.05
CA PHE A 301 10.34 -15.24 5.59
C PHE A 301 11.59 -15.14 4.70
N VAL A 302 12.03 -13.91 4.32
CA VAL A 302 13.13 -13.69 3.35
C VAL A 302 14.50 -13.74 3.98
N GLY A 303 14.65 -13.30 5.20
CA GLY A 303 15.96 -13.07 5.77
C GLY A 303 16.13 -13.71 7.13
N GLU A 304 16.84 -14.87 7.19
CA GLU A 304 17.30 -15.40 8.46
C GLU A 304 18.04 -14.31 9.27
N LYS A 305 18.81 -13.45 8.60
CA LYS A 305 19.47 -12.30 9.22
C LYS A 305 18.48 -11.24 9.73
N PHE A 306 17.39 -10.97 9.00
CA PHE A 306 16.35 -10.05 9.46
C PHE A 306 15.68 -10.59 10.72
N TRP A 307 15.28 -11.88 10.70
CA TRP A 307 14.65 -12.52 11.84
C TRP A 307 15.55 -12.57 13.07
N GLN A 308 16.83 -12.88 12.89
CA GLN A 308 17.82 -12.84 13.98
C GLN A 308 17.95 -11.44 14.58
N VAL A 309 18.13 -10.39 13.76
CA VAL A 309 18.25 -9.01 14.23
C VAL A 309 16.95 -8.55 14.89
N PHE A 310 15.81 -8.94 14.35
CA PHE A 310 14.49 -8.60 14.90
C PHE A 310 14.28 -9.26 16.28
N SER A 311 14.47 -10.56 16.38
CA SER A 311 14.28 -11.30 17.64
C SER A 311 15.24 -10.83 18.72
N MET A 312 16.52 -10.61 18.40
CA MET A 312 17.50 -10.06 19.35
C MET A 312 17.13 -8.65 19.80
N SER A 313 16.70 -7.79 18.87
CA SER A 313 16.29 -6.40 19.20
C SER A 313 15.03 -6.38 20.05
N LEU A 314 14.07 -7.26 19.78
CA LEU A 314 12.84 -7.39 20.56
C LEU A 314 13.14 -7.89 21.98
N LEU A 315 13.98 -8.94 22.12
CA LEU A 315 14.41 -9.45 23.41
C LEU A 315 15.14 -8.39 24.23
N THR A 316 16.00 -7.59 23.60
CA THR A 316 16.70 -6.50 24.28
C THR A 316 15.72 -5.43 24.79
N LEU A 317 14.69 -5.07 24.01
CA LEU A 317 13.66 -4.13 24.43
C LEU A 317 12.79 -4.70 25.56
N ILE A 318 12.39 -5.96 25.45
CA ILE A 318 11.62 -6.63 26.51
C ILE A 318 12.43 -6.69 27.80
N ASN A 319 13.69 -7.11 27.75
CA ASN A 319 14.55 -7.16 28.94
C ASN A 319 14.79 -5.78 29.53
N ALA A 320 14.96 -4.73 28.71
CA ALA A 320 15.08 -3.35 29.19
C ALA A 320 13.80 -2.89 29.92
N ALA A 321 12.64 -3.16 29.35
CA ALA A 321 11.35 -2.82 29.97
C ALA A 321 11.13 -3.54 31.30
N PHE A 322 11.49 -4.82 31.39
CA PHE A 322 11.38 -5.59 32.66
C PHE A 322 12.43 -5.15 33.70
N VAL A 323 13.63 -4.73 33.28
CA VAL A 323 14.67 -4.22 34.22
C VAL A 323 14.26 -2.85 34.79
N ASP A 324 13.65 -1.99 33.97
CA ASP A 324 13.14 -0.68 34.44
C ASP A 324 11.96 -0.86 35.43
N ASP A 325 11.07 -1.82 35.19
CA ASP A 325 9.97 -2.15 36.13
C ASP A 325 10.46 -2.73 37.46
N LEU A 326 11.51 -3.56 37.44
CA LEU A 326 12.12 -4.12 38.65
C LEU A 326 13.00 -3.10 39.39
N GLY A 327 13.61 -2.15 38.68
CA GLY A 327 14.41 -1.07 39.27
C GLY A 327 13.59 0.01 39.99
N SER A 328 12.32 0.18 39.56
CA SER A 328 11.39 1.15 40.19
C SER A 328 10.77 0.68 41.53
N SER A 329 10.94 -0.61 41.89
CA SER A 329 10.38 -1.20 43.10
C SER A 329 11.40 -1.52 44.21
N ALA A 330 12.66 -1.11 44.08
CA ALA A 330 13.66 -1.31 45.12
C ALA A 330 13.80 -0.07 45.99
N PRO A 331 13.65 -0.16 47.36
CA PRO A 331 13.93 0.94 48.25
C PRO A 331 15.45 1.22 48.28
N GLU A 332 15.83 2.49 48.24
CA GLU A 332 17.19 2.95 48.44
C GLU A 332 17.77 2.42 49.74
N SER A 333 18.68 1.48 49.67
CA SER A 333 19.61 1.21 50.77
C SER A 333 21.04 1.02 50.25
N CYS A 334 21.80 2.04 50.44
CA CYS A 334 23.22 2.09 50.78
C CYS A 334 24.13 0.91 50.42
N GLY A 335 25.21 1.15 49.65
CA GLY A 335 26.36 0.25 49.64
C GLY A 335 27.25 0.34 48.41
N ARG A 336 28.17 1.29 48.46
CA ARG A 336 29.40 1.36 47.66
C ARG A 336 30.05 -0.02 47.52
N ARG A 337 30.31 -0.50 46.33
CA ARG A 337 31.55 -1.23 45.96
C ARG A 337 31.73 -1.23 44.44
N GLY A 338 32.93 -0.77 44.09
CA GLY A 338 33.32 -0.56 42.69
C GLY A 338 33.90 -1.80 42.03
N SER A 339 34.27 -1.56 40.82
CA SER A 339 35.19 -2.26 39.89
C SER A 339 34.74 -3.51 39.16
N GLU A 340 35.06 -3.42 37.90
CA GLU A 340 35.27 -4.46 36.90
C GLU A 340 34.10 -4.90 36.02
N VAL A 341 33.88 -4.14 34.94
CA VAL A 341 33.55 -4.71 33.66
C VAL A 341 34.42 -4.05 32.58
N LYS A 342 35.59 -4.61 32.38
CA LYS A 342 36.42 -4.40 31.19
C LYS A 342 36.17 -5.51 30.20
N ASN A 343 36.04 -5.11 28.94
CA ASN A 343 36.31 -5.89 27.72
C ASN A 343 35.39 -7.07 27.36
N ILE A 344 34.32 -6.80 26.60
CA ILE A 344 33.92 -7.63 25.47
C ILE A 344 33.57 -6.69 24.32
N LYS A 345 34.58 -6.17 23.66
CA LYS A 345 34.44 -5.32 22.46
C LYS A 345 35.54 -5.58 21.43
N GLU A 346 35.91 -6.80 21.22
CA GLU A 346 36.76 -7.19 20.09
C GLU A 346 36.45 -8.64 19.78
N ASP A 347 35.52 -8.89 18.87
CA ASP A 347 35.42 -10.04 18.00
C ASP A 347 34.11 -10.01 17.22
N MET A 348 34.00 -9.05 16.28
CA MET A 348 33.15 -9.12 15.09
C MET A 348 33.59 -8.08 14.08
N VAL A 349 34.69 -8.39 13.39
CA VAL A 349 35.03 -7.79 12.12
C VAL A 349 34.31 -8.56 10.99
#